data_e8806a33455bfb04780ea660a10cd0c0
#
_entry.id   e8806a33455bfb04780ea660a10cd0c0
#
_cell.length_a   1.000
_cell.length_b   1.000
_cell.length_c   1.000
_cell.angle_alpha   90.00
_cell.angle_beta   90.00
_cell.angle_gamma   90.00
#
_symmetry.space_group_name_H-M   'P 1'
#
loop_
_entity.id
_entity.type
_entity.pdbx_description
1 polymer ?
#
loop_
_entity_poly.entity_id
_entity_poly.type
_entity_poly.pdbx_seq_one_letter_code
_entity_poly.pdbx_strand_id
1 'polypeptide(L)'
;MQSRLVTLIIIFCVSSSILIGRLFYLQIVKGSDYLENYEYSIRRTTSVAATRGNIYDRNGNLLAYNQLAYSVTINLSTVENSITTDKRSEKNAALNKILDQVLSIVESNGDSVVSSFGIILDSSGTYQFTQSSDTQKLRFIADVYGKRTIDELTKKQQNQSAADIIHYLCTDEKYGYGLDDSTLEPAYILKIINMRYAMALLAFAI
;
A
#
# COMPACT_ATOMS: atom_id res chain seq x y z
N MET A 1 43.38 50.36 -20.91
CA MET A 1 42.63 49.08 -21.12
C MET A 1 42.55 48.26 -19.85
N GLN A 2 43.56 48.09 -19.05
CA GLN A 2 43.63 47.31 -17.82
C GLN A 2 42.63 47.73 -16.73
N SER A 3 42.40 49.02 -16.51
CA SER A 3 41.47 49.52 -15.49
C SER A 3 40.02 49.15 -15.76
N ARG A 4 39.58 49.13 -17.03
CA ARG A 4 38.21 48.71 -17.40
C ARG A 4 37.99 47.22 -17.16
N LEU A 5 39.00 46.40 -17.41
CA LEU A 5 38.98 44.96 -17.20
C LEU A 5 38.93 44.60 -15.71
N VAL A 6 39.73 45.34 -14.90
CA VAL A 6 39.70 45.21 -13.44
C VAL A 6 38.31 45.57 -12.87
N THR A 7 37.71 46.66 -13.36
CA THR A 7 36.35 47.07 -12.93
C THR A 7 35.32 46.01 -13.25
N LEU A 8 35.37 45.38 -14.45
CA LEU A 8 34.48 44.29 -14.82
C LEU A 8 34.65 43.05 -13.93
N ILE A 9 35.90 42.69 -13.60
CA ILE A 9 36.19 41.58 -12.70
C ILE A 9 35.62 41.85 -11.31
N ILE A 10 35.78 43.05 -10.76
CA ILE A 10 35.25 43.42 -9.46
C ILE A 10 33.71 43.31 -9.45
N ILE A 11 33.02 43.84 -10.47
CA ILE A 11 31.58 43.78 -10.60
C ILE A 11 31.11 42.30 -10.66
N PHE A 12 31.82 41.49 -11.45
CA PHE A 12 31.50 40.06 -11.55
C PHE A 12 31.69 39.32 -10.24
N CYS A 13 32.80 39.57 -9.53
CA CYS A 13 33.05 38.95 -8.21
C CYS A 13 32.00 39.35 -7.16
N VAL A 14 31.61 40.64 -7.14
CA VAL A 14 30.57 41.10 -6.20
C VAL A 14 29.22 40.47 -6.51
N SER A 15 28.79 40.43 -7.77
CA SER A 15 27.52 39.79 -8.15
C SER A 15 27.52 38.30 -7.89
N SER A 16 28.63 37.61 -8.18
CA SER A 16 28.78 36.18 -7.86
C SER A 16 28.73 35.91 -6.37
N SER A 17 29.36 36.73 -5.55
CA SER A 17 29.30 36.60 -4.08
C SER A 17 27.89 36.78 -3.53
N ILE A 18 27.11 37.69 -4.07
CA ILE A 18 25.69 37.88 -3.67
C ILE A 18 24.87 36.67 -4.05
N LEU A 19 25.08 36.10 -5.24
CA LEU A 19 24.35 34.88 -5.67
C LEU A 19 24.70 33.67 -4.81
N ILE A 20 25.98 33.47 -4.52
CA ILE A 20 26.43 32.37 -3.64
C ILE A 20 25.85 32.52 -2.22
N GLY A 21 25.90 33.73 -1.67
CA GLY A 21 25.30 34.02 -0.37
C GLY A 21 23.80 33.77 -0.35
N ARG A 22 23.07 34.11 -1.41
CA ARG A 22 21.64 33.84 -1.50
C ARG A 22 21.35 32.35 -1.63
N LEU A 23 22.16 31.64 -2.42
CA LEU A 23 22.03 30.19 -2.55
C LEU A 23 22.27 29.47 -1.21
N PHE A 24 23.33 29.87 -0.51
CA PHE A 24 23.61 29.36 0.83
C PHE A 24 22.43 29.59 1.79
N TYR A 25 21.91 30.82 1.81
CA TYR A 25 20.76 31.14 2.65
C TYR A 25 19.54 30.27 2.35
N LEU A 26 19.23 30.06 1.06
CA LEU A 26 18.09 29.25 0.64
C LEU A 26 18.28 27.77 0.94
N GLN A 27 19.49 27.24 0.75
CA GLN A 27 19.76 25.82 0.90
C GLN A 27 20.05 25.39 2.35
N ILE A 28 20.79 26.21 3.09
CA ILE A 28 21.24 25.87 4.44
C ILE A 28 20.30 26.45 5.50
N VAL A 29 19.98 27.75 5.41
CA VAL A 29 19.20 28.43 6.44
C VAL A 29 17.70 28.14 6.29
N LYS A 30 17.21 28.12 5.06
CA LYS A 30 15.79 27.88 4.75
C LYS A 30 15.49 26.46 4.27
N GLY A 31 16.49 25.60 4.14
CA GLY A 31 16.35 24.25 3.60
C GLY A 31 15.40 23.39 4.43
N SER A 32 15.49 23.45 5.75
CA SER A 32 14.58 22.72 6.65
C SER A 32 13.13 23.20 6.53
N ASP A 33 12.92 24.54 6.48
CA ASP A 33 11.58 25.10 6.31
C ASP A 33 10.91 24.66 5.02
N TYR A 34 11.71 24.52 3.93
CA TYR A 34 11.19 24.02 2.66
C TYR A 34 10.91 22.54 2.67
N LEU A 35 11.69 21.74 3.40
CA LEU A 35 11.44 20.29 3.57
C LEU A 35 10.22 20.02 4.44
N GLU A 36 10.04 20.76 5.53
CA GLU A 36 8.87 20.62 6.41
C GLU A 36 7.56 21.09 5.75
N ASN A 37 7.64 22.13 4.92
CA ASN A 37 6.47 22.67 4.22
C ASN A 37 6.25 22.06 2.84
N TYR A 38 7.12 21.13 2.40
CA TYR A 38 6.93 20.39 1.17
C TYR A 38 5.99 19.20 1.42
N GLU A 39 4.74 19.51 1.75
CA GLU A 39 3.68 18.53 1.58
C GLU A 39 3.59 18.19 0.10
N TYR A 40 3.94 16.96 -0.25
CA TYR A 40 3.58 16.38 -1.53
C TYR A 40 2.06 16.36 -1.62
N SER A 41 1.47 17.49 -1.96
CA SER A 41 0.05 17.58 -2.26
C SER A 41 -0.20 16.89 -3.60
N ILE A 42 -0.23 15.57 -3.59
CA ILE A 42 -0.78 14.81 -4.71
C ILE A 42 -2.28 15.07 -4.67
N ARG A 43 -2.73 16.05 -5.44
CA ARG A 43 -4.17 16.24 -5.68
C ARG A 43 -4.69 15.03 -6.44
N ARG A 44 -5.22 14.04 -5.71
CA ARG A 44 -6.04 13.00 -6.30
C ARG A 44 -7.44 13.57 -6.47
N THR A 45 -7.86 13.75 -7.71
CA THR A 45 -9.25 14.05 -8.03
C THR A 45 -10.02 12.73 -7.96
N THR A 46 -10.70 12.49 -6.85
CA THR A 46 -11.60 11.34 -6.72
C THR A 46 -12.96 11.74 -7.26
N SER A 47 -13.41 11.12 -8.34
CA SER A 47 -14.79 11.28 -8.82
C SER A 47 -15.71 10.44 -7.94
N VAL A 48 -16.51 11.10 -7.13
CA VAL A 48 -17.56 10.43 -6.35
C VAL A 48 -18.82 10.40 -7.20
N ALA A 49 -19.26 9.19 -7.58
CA ALA A 49 -20.53 9.05 -8.31
C ALA A 49 -21.69 9.50 -7.41
N ALA A 50 -22.57 10.34 -7.95
CA ALA A 50 -23.79 10.73 -7.25
C ALA A 50 -24.71 9.52 -7.04
N THR A 51 -25.50 9.55 -5.97
CA THR A 51 -26.52 8.54 -5.73
C THR A 51 -27.58 8.59 -6.83
N ARG A 52 -28.04 7.43 -7.27
CA ARG A 52 -29.16 7.37 -8.23
C ARG A 52 -30.43 7.91 -7.57
N GLY A 53 -31.35 8.51 -8.35
CA GLY A 53 -32.65 8.94 -7.85
C GLY A 53 -33.58 7.75 -7.55
N ASN A 54 -34.56 7.96 -6.69
CA ASN A 54 -35.61 6.98 -6.46
C ASN A 54 -36.55 6.93 -7.67
N ILE A 55 -37.16 5.78 -7.91
CA ILE A 55 -38.15 5.57 -8.98
C ILE A 55 -39.53 5.46 -8.35
N TYR A 56 -40.47 6.27 -8.84
CA TYR A 56 -41.83 6.27 -8.37
C TYR A 56 -42.79 5.91 -9.50
N ASP A 57 -43.96 5.37 -9.15
CA ASP A 57 -45.03 5.17 -10.10
C ASP A 57 -45.77 6.53 -10.38
N ARG A 58 -46.75 6.51 -11.28
CA ARG A 58 -47.56 7.72 -11.60
C ARG A 58 -48.39 8.24 -10.42
N ASN A 59 -48.61 7.43 -9.40
CA ASN A 59 -49.37 7.76 -8.19
C ASN A 59 -48.47 8.23 -7.05
N GLY A 60 -47.13 8.27 -7.27
CA GLY A 60 -46.12 8.63 -6.25
C GLY A 60 -45.70 7.51 -5.34
N ASN A 61 -46.08 6.25 -5.60
CA ASN A 61 -45.60 5.11 -4.82
C ASN A 61 -44.17 4.78 -5.18
N LEU A 62 -43.32 4.53 -4.18
CA LEU A 62 -41.91 4.19 -4.34
C LEU A 62 -41.75 2.77 -4.92
N LEU A 63 -41.22 2.66 -6.15
CA LEU A 63 -40.96 1.38 -6.83
C LEU A 63 -39.55 0.86 -6.59
N ALA A 64 -38.56 1.77 -6.54
CA ALA A 64 -37.19 1.45 -6.26
C ALA A 64 -36.49 2.63 -5.56
N TYR A 65 -35.64 2.31 -4.60
CA TYR A 65 -34.86 3.30 -3.86
C TYR A 65 -33.43 2.81 -3.64
N ASN A 66 -32.56 3.77 -3.36
CA ASN A 66 -31.19 3.43 -3.03
C ASN A 66 -31.05 3.09 -1.55
N GLN A 67 -30.52 1.90 -1.27
CA GLN A 67 -30.05 1.57 0.06
C GLN A 67 -28.62 2.05 0.21
N LEU A 68 -28.36 2.89 1.21
CA LEU A 68 -27.00 3.33 1.49
C LEU A 68 -26.17 2.13 1.97
N ALA A 69 -25.11 1.83 1.22
CA ALA A 69 -24.07 0.90 1.64
C ALA A 69 -22.80 1.71 1.89
N TYR A 70 -22.19 1.52 3.03
CA TYR A 70 -20.91 2.15 3.37
C TYR A 70 -19.80 1.15 3.13
N SER A 71 -18.71 1.61 2.51
CA SER A 71 -17.46 0.84 2.42
C SER A 71 -16.34 1.62 3.08
N VAL A 72 -15.49 0.92 3.81
CA VAL A 72 -14.26 1.48 4.37
C VAL A 72 -13.11 1.06 3.47
N THR A 73 -12.36 2.04 2.99
CA THR A 73 -11.17 1.79 2.18
C THR A 73 -9.93 2.27 2.92
N ILE A 74 -8.88 1.46 2.93
CA ILE A 74 -7.59 1.81 3.51
C ILE A 74 -6.65 2.17 2.38
N ASN A 75 -6.12 3.39 2.40
CA ASN A 75 -5.09 3.81 1.46
C ASN A 75 -3.71 3.49 2.03
N LEU A 76 -3.04 2.49 1.46
CA LEU A 76 -1.73 2.03 1.92
C LEU A 76 -0.67 3.14 1.91
N SER A 77 -0.64 3.97 0.86
CA SER A 77 0.34 5.07 0.78
C SER A 77 0.17 6.11 1.90
N THR A 78 -1.06 6.38 2.33
CA THR A 78 -1.32 7.28 3.46
C THR A 78 -0.83 6.67 4.77
N VAL A 79 -1.07 5.38 4.97
CA VAL A 79 -0.61 4.65 6.17
C VAL A 79 0.91 4.57 6.20
N GLU A 80 1.55 4.20 5.09
CA GLU A 80 3.02 4.13 5.00
C GLU A 80 3.70 5.47 5.22
N ASN A 81 3.14 6.56 4.72
CA ASN A 81 3.66 7.92 4.94
C ASN A 81 3.51 8.39 6.39
N SER A 82 2.57 7.84 7.15
CA SER A 82 2.43 8.13 8.58
C SER A 82 3.47 7.42 9.47
N ILE A 83 4.19 6.44 8.90
CA ILE A 83 5.21 5.66 9.60
C ILE A 83 6.59 6.25 9.28
N THR A 84 7.19 6.91 10.26
CA THR A 84 8.43 7.70 10.10
C THR A 84 9.73 6.89 10.09
N THR A 85 9.67 5.57 10.03
CA THR A 85 10.87 4.71 10.01
C THR A 85 11.20 4.23 8.60
N ASP A 86 12.49 4.12 8.28
CA ASP A 86 12.95 3.56 7.00
C ASP A 86 13.15 2.03 7.06
N LYS A 87 13.14 1.45 8.27
CA LYS A 87 13.32 0.02 8.45
C LYS A 87 12.04 -0.75 8.12
N ARG A 88 12.13 -1.67 7.19
CA ARG A 88 10.98 -2.50 6.75
C ARG A 88 10.33 -3.28 7.88
N SER A 89 11.12 -3.85 8.80
CA SER A 89 10.58 -4.60 9.95
C SER A 89 9.70 -3.73 10.85
N GLU A 90 10.12 -2.50 11.11
CA GLU A 90 9.36 -1.55 11.92
C GLU A 90 8.09 -1.07 11.18
N LYS A 91 8.19 -0.84 9.86
CA LYS A 91 7.02 -0.53 9.01
C LYS A 91 6.01 -1.67 9.02
N ASN A 92 6.47 -2.90 8.87
CA ASN A 92 5.60 -4.08 8.92
C ASN A 92 4.91 -4.20 10.29
N ALA A 93 5.65 -4.05 11.38
CA ALA A 93 5.09 -4.12 12.73
C ALA A 93 4.03 -3.04 12.98
N ALA A 94 4.31 -1.79 12.58
CA ALA A 94 3.36 -0.69 12.72
C ALA A 94 2.09 -0.92 11.88
N LEU A 95 2.24 -1.37 10.63
CA LEU A 95 1.11 -1.63 9.76
C LEU A 95 0.29 -2.83 10.25
N ASN A 96 0.93 -3.91 10.69
CA ASN A 96 0.22 -5.07 11.26
C ASN A 96 -0.58 -4.67 12.50
N LYS A 97 -0.05 -3.79 13.35
CA LYS A 97 -0.77 -3.26 14.51
C LYS A 97 -2.02 -2.46 14.11
N ILE A 98 -1.94 -1.65 13.06
CA ILE A 98 -3.10 -0.91 12.54
C ILE A 98 -4.14 -1.88 12.00
N LEU A 99 -3.72 -2.89 11.23
CA LEU A 99 -4.63 -3.90 10.67
C LEU A 99 -5.28 -4.75 11.76
N ASP A 100 -4.57 -5.08 12.83
CA ASP A 100 -5.12 -5.76 14.00
C ASP A 100 -6.23 -4.93 14.67
N GLN A 101 -6.03 -3.63 14.85
CA GLN A 101 -7.05 -2.73 15.37
C GLN A 101 -8.28 -2.67 14.45
N VAL A 102 -8.09 -2.58 13.14
CA VAL A 102 -9.17 -2.59 12.15
C VAL A 102 -9.94 -3.92 12.21
N LEU A 103 -9.23 -5.04 12.24
CA LEU A 103 -9.82 -6.37 12.34
C LEU A 103 -10.67 -6.51 13.62
N SER A 104 -10.13 -6.06 14.75
CA SER A 104 -10.83 -6.06 16.03
C SER A 104 -12.13 -5.24 15.99
N ILE A 105 -12.12 -4.07 15.34
CA ILE A 105 -13.32 -3.23 15.17
C ILE A 105 -14.34 -3.92 14.27
N VAL A 106 -13.92 -4.49 13.15
CA VAL A 106 -14.81 -5.18 12.20
C VAL A 106 -15.49 -6.37 12.87
N GLU A 107 -14.72 -7.21 13.56
CA GLU A 107 -15.24 -8.40 14.25
C GLU A 107 -16.14 -8.07 15.44
N SER A 108 -15.83 -6.99 16.20
CA SER A 108 -16.68 -6.54 17.31
C SER A 108 -18.05 -6.04 16.84
N ASN A 109 -18.17 -5.59 15.59
CA ASN A 109 -19.44 -5.21 14.98
C ASN A 109 -20.19 -6.37 14.29
N GLY A 110 -19.65 -7.60 14.38
CA GLY A 110 -20.26 -8.78 13.79
C GLY A 110 -20.02 -8.95 12.29
N ASP A 111 -19.12 -8.13 11.72
CA ASP A 111 -18.73 -8.21 10.32
C ASP A 111 -17.49 -9.10 10.14
N SER A 112 -17.16 -9.41 8.90
CA SER A 112 -15.97 -10.19 8.56
C SER A 112 -15.25 -9.60 7.36
N VAL A 113 -13.93 -9.81 7.30
CA VAL A 113 -13.12 -9.42 6.15
C VAL A 113 -13.39 -10.37 4.98
N VAL A 114 -13.84 -9.81 3.85
CA VAL A 114 -14.04 -10.58 2.63
C VAL A 114 -12.69 -10.99 2.06
N SER A 115 -12.48 -12.31 1.90
CA SER A 115 -11.24 -12.86 1.37
C SER A 115 -11.28 -12.93 -0.15
N SER A 116 -10.31 -12.29 -0.80
CA SER A 116 -9.97 -12.50 -2.22
C SER A 116 -8.65 -13.26 -2.39
N PHE A 117 -8.04 -13.67 -1.29
CA PHE A 117 -6.76 -14.38 -1.28
C PHE A 117 -6.95 -15.84 -1.69
N GLY A 118 -6.04 -16.36 -2.48
CA GLY A 118 -6.15 -17.70 -3.09
C GLY A 118 -5.84 -18.86 -2.16
N ILE A 119 -5.78 -18.65 -0.85
CA ILE A 119 -5.55 -19.70 0.16
C ILE A 119 -6.61 -19.56 1.26
N ILE A 120 -7.11 -20.68 1.72
CA ILE A 120 -8.06 -20.80 2.85
C ILE A 120 -7.53 -21.81 3.87
N LEU A 121 -8.12 -21.81 5.06
CA LEU A 121 -7.99 -22.88 6.04
C LEU A 121 -9.13 -23.87 5.88
N ASP A 122 -8.81 -25.15 5.85
CA ASP A 122 -9.82 -26.20 5.93
C ASP A 122 -10.28 -26.43 7.38
N SER A 123 -11.22 -27.34 7.55
CA SER A 123 -11.76 -27.70 8.88
C SER A 123 -10.71 -28.34 9.81
N SER A 124 -9.59 -28.81 9.29
CA SER A 124 -8.46 -29.35 10.06
C SER A 124 -7.42 -28.30 10.44
N GLY A 125 -7.59 -27.02 9.99
CA GLY A 125 -6.62 -25.96 10.21
C GLY A 125 -5.44 -26.00 9.25
N THR A 126 -5.55 -26.73 8.14
CA THR A 126 -4.49 -26.83 7.12
C THR A 126 -4.74 -25.82 5.99
N TYR A 127 -3.68 -25.15 5.53
CA TYR A 127 -3.77 -24.22 4.40
C TYR A 127 -3.99 -24.96 3.08
N GLN A 128 -4.99 -24.53 2.32
CA GLN A 128 -5.32 -25.10 1.01
C GLN A 128 -5.54 -24.01 -0.04
N PHE A 129 -5.15 -24.30 -1.28
CA PHE A 129 -5.45 -23.43 -2.40
C PHE A 129 -6.94 -23.49 -2.75
N THR A 130 -7.53 -22.35 -3.08
CA THR A 130 -8.93 -22.25 -3.55
C THR A 130 -9.08 -22.52 -5.04
N GLN A 131 -7.99 -22.47 -5.81
CA GLN A 131 -7.97 -22.69 -7.25
C GLN A 131 -8.15 -24.17 -7.57
N SER A 132 -9.11 -24.48 -8.46
CA SER A 132 -9.39 -25.84 -8.92
C SER A 132 -8.50 -26.29 -10.08
N SER A 133 -7.77 -25.38 -10.74
CA SER A 133 -6.91 -25.63 -11.89
C SER A 133 -5.45 -25.35 -11.56
N ASP A 134 -4.54 -26.22 -12.00
CA ASP A 134 -3.09 -26.02 -11.84
C ASP A 134 -2.59 -24.71 -12.47
N THR A 135 -3.15 -24.33 -13.61
CA THR A 135 -2.81 -23.07 -14.28
C THR A 135 -3.20 -21.85 -13.41
N GLN A 136 -4.38 -21.88 -12.80
CA GLN A 136 -4.84 -20.82 -11.92
C GLN A 136 -4.01 -20.76 -10.63
N LYS A 137 -3.65 -21.93 -10.09
CA LYS A 137 -2.75 -22.03 -8.95
C LYS A 137 -1.37 -21.44 -9.26
N LEU A 138 -0.78 -21.81 -10.39
CA LEU A 138 0.51 -21.29 -10.84
C LEU A 138 0.44 -19.78 -11.09
N ARG A 139 -0.68 -19.29 -11.62
CA ARG A 139 -0.89 -17.85 -11.80
C ARG A 139 -0.93 -17.11 -10.47
N PHE A 140 -1.67 -17.63 -9.49
CA PHE A 140 -1.71 -17.09 -8.14
C PHE A 140 -0.31 -17.07 -7.50
N ILE A 141 0.47 -18.16 -7.63
CA ILE A 141 1.85 -18.22 -7.14
C ILE A 141 2.71 -17.17 -7.83
N ALA A 142 2.57 -16.99 -9.16
CA ALA A 142 3.29 -15.95 -9.89
C ALA A 142 2.97 -14.55 -9.35
N ASP A 143 1.71 -14.26 -9.08
CA ASP A 143 1.27 -12.99 -8.52
C ASP A 143 1.86 -12.74 -7.10
N VAL A 144 1.91 -13.78 -6.25
CA VAL A 144 2.53 -13.70 -4.92
C VAL A 144 4.03 -13.37 -5.01
N TYR A 145 4.74 -13.94 -5.99
CA TYR A 145 6.17 -13.67 -6.22
C TYR A 145 6.43 -12.42 -7.08
N GLY A 146 5.40 -11.64 -7.43
CA GLY A 146 5.52 -10.46 -8.27
C GLY A 146 6.00 -10.77 -9.69
N LYS A 147 5.68 -11.96 -10.22
CA LYS A 147 6.04 -12.40 -11.57
C LYS A 147 4.93 -12.07 -12.57
N ARG A 148 5.30 -11.64 -13.77
CA ARG A 148 4.33 -11.29 -14.82
C ARG A 148 3.71 -12.50 -15.48
N THR A 149 4.49 -13.59 -15.61
CA THR A 149 4.06 -14.82 -16.27
C THR A 149 4.41 -16.04 -15.43
N ILE A 150 3.73 -17.16 -15.68
CA ILE A 150 3.96 -18.45 -15.03
C ILE A 150 5.37 -18.98 -15.37
N ASP A 151 5.87 -18.68 -16.57
CA ASP A 151 7.17 -19.15 -17.06
C ASP A 151 8.36 -18.55 -16.30
N GLU A 152 8.15 -17.43 -15.62
CA GLU A 152 9.16 -16.81 -14.76
C GLU A 152 9.32 -17.51 -13.41
N LEU A 153 8.43 -18.45 -13.07
CA LEU A 153 8.51 -19.22 -11.84
C LEU A 153 9.58 -20.31 -11.95
N THR A 154 10.41 -20.41 -10.94
CA THR A 154 11.32 -21.54 -10.80
C THR A 154 10.56 -22.83 -10.50
N LYS A 155 11.12 -24.00 -10.84
CA LYS A 155 10.51 -25.30 -10.51
C LYS A 155 10.23 -25.47 -9.02
N LYS A 156 11.06 -24.89 -8.15
CA LYS A 156 10.85 -24.88 -6.70
C LYS A 156 9.61 -24.10 -6.32
N GLN A 157 9.40 -22.93 -6.91
CA GLN A 157 8.22 -22.08 -6.65
C GLN A 157 6.93 -22.71 -7.18
N GLN A 158 6.99 -23.37 -8.35
CA GLN A 158 5.83 -24.06 -8.93
C GLN A 158 5.30 -25.21 -8.06
N ASN A 159 6.19 -25.88 -7.33
CA ASN A 159 5.87 -27.05 -6.49
C ASN A 159 5.58 -26.71 -5.02
N GLN A 160 5.47 -25.43 -4.66
CA GLN A 160 5.19 -25.05 -3.28
C GLN A 160 3.78 -25.40 -2.86
N SER A 161 3.67 -25.81 -1.59
CA SER A 161 2.38 -25.99 -0.90
C SER A 161 1.77 -24.64 -0.51
N ALA A 162 0.50 -24.64 -0.14
CA ALA A 162 -0.15 -23.44 0.40
C ALA A 162 0.54 -22.95 1.69
N ALA A 163 1.01 -23.89 2.53
CA ALA A 163 1.75 -23.56 3.75
C ALA A 163 3.10 -22.87 3.44
N ASP A 164 3.84 -23.33 2.41
CA ASP A 164 5.09 -22.70 2.00
C ASP A 164 4.88 -21.25 1.52
N ILE A 165 3.77 -21.00 0.82
CA ILE A 165 3.39 -19.64 0.38
C ILE A 165 3.07 -18.74 1.58
N ILE A 166 2.33 -19.24 2.56
CA ILE A 166 2.04 -18.50 3.80
C ILE A 166 3.33 -18.20 4.55
N HIS A 167 4.19 -19.21 4.74
CA HIS A 167 5.50 -19.03 5.38
C HIS A 167 6.35 -17.97 4.66
N TYR A 168 6.41 -18.01 3.33
CA TYR A 168 7.10 -17.00 2.54
C TYR A 168 6.54 -15.59 2.77
N LEU A 169 5.21 -15.43 2.74
CA LEU A 169 4.58 -14.14 2.99
C LEU A 169 4.72 -13.65 4.44
N CYS A 170 4.92 -14.55 5.39
CA CYS A 170 5.20 -14.18 6.78
C CYS A 170 6.64 -13.70 6.97
N THR A 171 7.63 -14.46 6.46
CA THR A 171 9.02 -14.38 6.93
C THR A 171 10.03 -13.81 5.93
N ASP A 172 9.69 -13.71 4.63
CA ASP A 172 10.65 -13.21 3.62
C ASP A 172 11.15 -11.80 3.94
N GLU A 173 12.46 -11.61 3.93
CA GLU A 173 13.09 -10.33 4.30
C GLU A 173 12.71 -9.18 3.37
N LYS A 174 12.50 -9.48 2.09
CA LYS A 174 12.23 -8.46 1.06
C LYS A 174 10.76 -8.23 0.79
N TYR A 175 9.95 -9.28 0.80
CA TYR A 175 8.53 -9.22 0.43
C TYR A 175 7.60 -9.66 1.55
N GLY A 176 8.10 -10.27 2.60
CA GLY A 176 7.32 -10.74 3.73
C GLY A 176 6.67 -9.61 4.55
N TYR A 177 5.64 -9.99 5.26
CA TYR A 177 4.82 -9.06 6.05
C TYR A 177 5.28 -8.96 7.51
N GLY A 178 6.33 -9.70 7.90
CA GLY A 178 6.91 -9.67 9.24
C GLY A 178 5.95 -10.27 10.28
N LEU A 179 5.33 -11.40 9.97
CA LEU A 179 4.51 -12.18 10.88
C LEU A 179 5.28 -13.41 11.36
N ASP A 180 5.13 -13.75 12.61
CA ASP A 180 5.72 -14.98 13.17
C ASP A 180 4.69 -16.11 13.07
N ASP A 181 4.85 -16.96 12.05
CA ASP A 181 3.96 -18.08 11.77
C ASP A 181 4.13 -19.26 12.73
N SER A 182 5.16 -19.21 13.61
CA SER A 182 5.37 -20.22 14.65
C SER A 182 4.58 -19.93 15.93
N THR A 183 4.24 -18.67 16.19
CA THR A 183 3.61 -18.24 17.45
C THR A 183 2.16 -17.77 17.26
N LEU A 184 1.81 -17.32 16.07
CA LEU A 184 0.50 -16.77 15.75
C LEU A 184 -0.47 -17.86 15.28
N GLU A 185 -1.75 -17.69 15.58
CA GLU A 185 -2.81 -18.60 15.13
C GLU A 185 -2.96 -18.55 13.60
N PRO A 186 -3.06 -19.70 12.91
CA PRO A 186 -3.19 -19.76 11.45
C PRO A 186 -4.35 -18.93 10.87
N ALA A 187 -5.47 -18.90 11.58
CA ALA A 187 -6.64 -18.11 11.16
C ALA A 187 -6.36 -16.60 11.21
N TYR A 188 -5.66 -16.13 12.24
CA TYR A 188 -5.25 -14.74 12.38
C TYR A 188 -4.24 -14.34 11.28
N ILE A 189 -3.22 -15.17 11.06
CA ILE A 189 -2.23 -14.96 10.01
C ILE A 189 -2.92 -14.78 8.66
N LEU A 190 -3.85 -15.66 8.33
CA LEU A 190 -4.57 -15.63 7.06
C LEU A 190 -5.40 -14.34 6.89
N LYS A 191 -6.03 -13.84 7.96
CA LYS A 191 -6.77 -12.57 7.94
C LYS A 191 -5.84 -11.38 7.64
N ILE A 192 -4.71 -11.29 8.32
CA ILE A 192 -3.73 -10.20 8.08
C ILE A 192 -3.12 -10.31 6.68
N ILE A 193 -2.72 -11.51 6.24
CA ILE A 193 -2.19 -11.71 4.88
C ILE A 193 -3.22 -11.31 3.83
N ASN A 194 -4.48 -11.70 3.98
CA ASN A 194 -5.55 -11.32 3.07
C ASN A 194 -5.69 -9.79 2.94
N MET A 195 -5.72 -9.08 4.06
CA MET A 195 -5.79 -7.62 4.07
C MET A 195 -4.55 -7.01 3.39
N ARG A 196 -3.35 -7.48 3.72
CA ARG A 196 -2.08 -7.00 3.14
C ARG A 196 -2.00 -7.26 1.63
N TYR A 197 -2.40 -8.44 1.20
CA TYR A 197 -2.41 -8.83 -0.20
C TYR A 197 -3.41 -8.00 -1.02
N ALA A 198 -4.62 -7.79 -0.51
CA ALA A 198 -5.61 -6.94 -1.16
C ALA A 198 -5.13 -5.49 -1.29
N MET A 199 -4.45 -4.96 -0.28
CA MET A 199 -3.84 -3.62 -0.32
C MET A 199 -2.72 -3.53 -1.36
N ALA A 200 -1.88 -4.57 -1.50
CA ALA A 200 -0.82 -4.62 -2.49
C ALA A 200 -1.36 -4.66 -3.93
N LEU A 201 -2.40 -5.46 -4.19
CA LEU A 201 -3.04 -5.53 -5.51
C LEU A 201 -3.62 -4.18 -5.94
N LEU A 202 -4.22 -3.44 -5.04
CA LEU A 202 -4.75 -2.09 -5.33
C LEU A 202 -3.65 -1.08 -5.66
N ALA A 203 -2.45 -1.26 -5.15
CA ALA A 203 -1.30 -0.40 -5.48
C ALA A 203 -0.77 -0.63 -6.91
N PHE A 204 -0.99 -1.80 -7.50
CA PHE A 204 -0.61 -2.12 -8.88
C PHE A 204 -1.70 -1.83 -9.92
N ALA A 205 -2.92 -1.54 -9.50
CA ALA A 205 -4.06 -1.28 -10.39
C ALA A 205 -4.22 0.22 -10.77
N ILE A 206 -3.23 1.05 -10.46
CA ILE A 206 -3.11 2.48 -10.79
C ILE A 206 -1.91 2.67 -11.77
#